data_9e4d7abafca647821d34e6864d07807a
#
_entry.id   9e4d7abafca647821d34e6864d07807a
#
_cell.length_a   1.000
_cell.length_b   1.000
_cell.length_c   1.000
_cell.angle_alpha   90.00
_cell.angle_beta   90.00
_cell.angle_gamma   90.00
#
_symmetry.space_group_name_H-M   'P 1'
#
loop_
_entity.id
_entity.type
_entity.pdbx_description
1 polymer ?
#
loop_
_entity_poly.entity_id
_entity_poly.type
_entity_poly.pdbx_seq_one_letter_code
_entity_poly.pdbx_strand_id
1 'polypeptide(L)'
;MATMHSTTYLLTASVLVLFFCGDGAVINCEADDEEPWSYHGKTNGPSAWGETYQDCYGSNQSPIAIKTAETVIDADTGKLQMKNYDVPITKATIVNNGHSAQITPKDDVARTIEVEGSVYTFQQLHFHWGSRYDQGSEHTLDGKRYALEAHFVHTNKENAIAVVGVFFQSSTHNSEGFEPIVEVLSDIPFKNDFTDLKSDLVLEELLPSNPSDYYHYDGSLTTPGCNEGVAWFILKGVMEMGEQQLAELRDLYSTTKDKDYAGCKLTDNYRPLQPLNDRVVIETSN
;
A
#
# COMPACT_ATOMS: atom_id res chain seq x y z
N MET A 1 77.15 52.69 12.55
CA MET A 1 75.77 52.97 12.87
C MET A 1 74.94 52.03 11.96
N ALA A 2 74.50 50.90 12.49
CA ALA A 2 73.72 49.93 11.73
C ALA A 2 72.29 49.96 12.22
N THR A 3 71.38 50.30 11.35
CA THR A 3 69.97 50.32 11.59
C THR A 3 69.38 48.92 11.37
N MET A 4 68.92 48.29 12.45
CA MET A 4 68.15 47.02 12.40
C MET A 4 66.71 47.29 11.98
N HIS A 5 66.31 46.67 10.88
CA HIS A 5 64.88 46.61 10.50
C HIS A 5 64.27 45.32 11.07
N SER A 6 63.30 45.53 11.96
CA SER A 6 62.48 44.44 12.50
C SER A 6 61.34 44.12 11.54
N THR A 7 61.32 42.92 11.00
CA THR A 7 60.23 42.42 10.15
C THR A 7 59.31 41.58 10.99
N THR A 8 58.12 42.08 11.26
CA THR A 8 57.06 41.36 11.99
C THR A 8 56.31 40.46 11.02
N TYR A 9 56.40 39.14 11.19
CA TYR A 9 55.57 38.17 10.49
C TYR A 9 54.24 38.00 11.21
N LEU A 10 53.14 38.41 10.53
CA LEU A 10 51.79 38.01 10.96
C LEU A 10 51.57 36.57 10.56
N LEU A 11 51.43 35.68 11.54
CA LEU A 11 50.89 34.35 11.34
C LEU A 11 49.38 34.45 11.28
N THR A 12 48.78 34.30 10.11
CA THR A 12 47.37 34.04 9.98
C THR A 12 47.11 32.56 10.23
N ALA A 13 46.51 32.26 11.38
CA ALA A 13 46.01 30.91 11.67
C ALA A 13 44.75 30.65 10.84
N SER A 14 44.91 29.90 9.76
CA SER A 14 43.75 29.32 9.05
C SER A 14 43.13 28.24 9.91
N VAL A 15 41.94 28.49 10.47
CA VAL A 15 41.13 27.48 11.10
C VAL A 15 40.53 26.62 9.99
N LEU A 16 41.07 25.41 9.83
CA LEU A 16 40.53 24.40 8.96
C LEU A 16 39.33 23.80 9.70
N VAL A 17 38.10 24.21 9.37
CA VAL A 17 36.87 23.57 9.82
C VAL A 17 36.74 22.28 9.01
N LEU A 18 37.17 21.18 9.59
CA LEU A 18 36.87 19.85 9.09
C LEU A 18 35.37 19.58 9.36
N PHE A 19 34.56 19.74 8.33
CA PHE A 19 33.25 19.11 8.31
C PHE A 19 33.48 17.60 8.23
N PHE A 20 33.32 16.93 9.36
CA PHE A 20 33.06 15.49 9.35
C PHE A 20 31.68 15.31 8.71
N CYS A 21 31.63 15.05 7.40
CA CYS A 21 30.56 14.25 6.84
C CYS A 21 30.71 12.89 7.51
N GLY A 22 29.90 12.62 8.52
CA GLY A 22 29.71 11.27 8.96
C GLY A 22 29.22 10.49 7.74
N ASP A 23 29.99 9.47 7.36
CA ASP A 23 29.52 8.41 6.50
C ASP A 23 28.35 7.75 7.25
N GLY A 24 27.15 8.31 7.09
CA GLY A 24 25.93 7.61 7.37
C GLY A 24 25.95 6.42 6.41
N ALA A 25 26.31 5.26 6.92
CA ALA A 25 26.05 4.02 6.19
C ALA A 25 24.58 4.11 5.80
N VAL A 26 24.31 4.23 4.49
CA VAL A 26 23.00 3.98 3.94
C VAL A 26 22.77 2.54 4.26
N ILE A 27 22.02 2.29 5.34
CA ILE A 27 21.54 0.94 5.64
C ILE A 27 20.55 0.68 4.51
N ASN A 28 21.06 0.06 3.45
CA ASN A 28 20.21 -0.51 2.44
C ASN A 28 19.41 -1.58 3.17
N CYS A 29 18.11 -1.40 3.30
CA CYS A 29 17.20 -2.50 3.41
C CYS A 29 17.20 -3.25 2.07
N GLU A 30 18.38 -3.64 1.60
CA GLU A 30 18.50 -4.69 0.64
C GLU A 30 17.87 -5.89 1.35
N ALA A 31 16.80 -6.34 0.76
CA ALA A 31 15.99 -7.42 1.22
C ALA A 31 16.87 -8.47 1.87
N ASP A 32 16.49 -8.83 3.08
CA ASP A 32 17.05 -10.02 3.70
C ASP A 32 17.06 -11.11 2.64
N ASP A 33 18.23 -11.59 2.20
CA ASP A 33 18.34 -12.64 1.18
C ASP A 33 17.62 -13.92 1.62
N GLU A 34 17.19 -13.99 2.89
CA GLU A 34 16.37 -15.04 3.46
C GLU A 34 14.86 -14.85 3.18
N GLU A 35 14.41 -13.62 2.82
CA GLU A 35 13.01 -13.40 2.45
C GLU A 35 12.77 -13.87 1.01
N PRO A 36 11.71 -14.67 0.78
CA PRO A 36 11.43 -15.20 -0.55
C PRO A 36 11.09 -14.11 -1.56
N TRP A 37 10.66 -12.93 -1.11
CA TRP A 37 10.38 -11.76 -1.93
C TRP A 37 10.28 -10.48 -1.08
N SER A 38 10.45 -9.34 -1.75
CA SER A 38 10.26 -8.01 -1.16
C SER A 38 9.73 -7.02 -2.20
N TYR A 39 9.40 -5.80 -1.77
CA TYR A 39 9.10 -4.70 -2.71
C TYR A 39 10.35 -3.97 -3.20
N HIS A 40 11.50 -4.24 -2.61
CA HIS A 40 12.76 -3.54 -2.87
C HIS A 40 13.85 -4.54 -3.26
N GLY A 41 14.96 -4.03 -3.79
CA GLY A 41 16.11 -4.86 -4.18
C GLY A 41 16.01 -5.45 -5.59
N LYS A 42 17.11 -6.05 -6.03
CA LYS A 42 17.24 -6.59 -7.38
C LYS A 42 17.07 -8.10 -7.44
N THR A 43 17.32 -8.78 -6.33
CA THR A 43 17.36 -10.25 -6.25
C THR A 43 16.01 -10.86 -5.94
N ASN A 44 15.20 -10.19 -5.11
CA ASN A 44 13.87 -10.65 -4.68
C ASN A 44 12.79 -9.56 -4.76
N GLY A 45 13.10 -8.41 -5.38
CA GLY A 45 12.16 -7.34 -5.68
C GLY A 45 11.26 -7.65 -6.89
N PRO A 46 10.31 -6.75 -7.22
CA PRO A 46 9.27 -7.00 -8.22
C PRO A 46 9.78 -7.43 -9.61
N SER A 47 10.96 -6.98 -10.01
CA SER A 47 11.57 -7.36 -11.29
C SER A 47 12.06 -8.81 -11.33
N ALA A 48 12.28 -9.43 -10.18
CA ALA A 48 12.77 -10.80 -10.06
C ALA A 48 11.68 -11.80 -9.61
N TRP A 49 10.49 -11.33 -9.23
CA TRP A 49 9.43 -12.21 -8.72
C TRP A 49 9.10 -13.37 -9.66
N GLY A 50 9.07 -13.12 -10.98
CA GLY A 50 8.76 -14.14 -11.97
C GLY A 50 9.79 -15.26 -12.08
N GLU A 51 11.02 -15.08 -11.55
CA GLU A 51 12.03 -16.15 -11.51
C GLU A 51 11.62 -17.28 -10.54
N THR A 52 10.96 -16.92 -9.43
CA THR A 52 10.47 -17.88 -8.44
C THR A 52 8.97 -18.15 -8.61
N TYR A 53 8.18 -17.14 -8.98
CA TYR A 53 6.73 -17.19 -9.11
C TYR A 53 6.34 -16.92 -10.56
N GLN A 54 6.31 -17.97 -11.38
CA GLN A 54 6.17 -17.86 -12.84
C GLN A 54 4.92 -17.11 -13.29
N ASP A 55 3.82 -17.19 -12.53
CA ASP A 55 2.59 -16.43 -12.83
C ASP A 55 2.81 -14.92 -12.85
N CYS A 56 3.88 -14.40 -12.18
CA CYS A 56 4.23 -12.99 -12.24
C CYS A 56 4.71 -12.52 -13.63
N TYR A 57 4.99 -13.43 -14.56
CA TYR A 57 5.25 -13.16 -15.97
C TYR A 57 3.99 -13.27 -16.85
N GLY A 58 2.83 -13.44 -16.24
CA GLY A 58 1.55 -13.53 -16.94
C GLY A 58 1.20 -12.26 -17.73
N SER A 59 0.17 -12.35 -18.53
CA SER A 59 -0.25 -11.26 -19.41
C SER A 59 -1.39 -10.41 -18.84
N ASN A 60 -2.07 -10.89 -17.78
CA ASN A 60 -3.19 -10.21 -17.15
C ASN A 60 -2.82 -9.73 -15.72
N GLN A 61 -1.64 -9.18 -15.58
CA GLN A 61 -1.09 -8.81 -14.29
C GLN A 61 -1.65 -7.47 -13.76
N SER A 62 -1.64 -7.32 -12.42
CA SER A 62 -2.00 -6.12 -11.65
C SER A 62 -0.79 -5.60 -10.87
N PRO A 63 -0.77 -4.29 -10.49
CA PRO A 63 -1.74 -3.24 -10.82
C PRO A 63 -1.56 -2.68 -12.24
N ILE A 64 -2.52 -1.85 -12.69
CA ILE A 64 -2.47 -1.19 -14.01
C ILE A 64 -2.60 0.33 -13.90
N ALA A 65 -2.24 1.03 -14.97
CA ALA A 65 -2.59 2.43 -15.16
C ALA A 65 -4.01 2.53 -15.75
N ILE A 66 -4.94 3.10 -15.00
CA ILE A 66 -6.28 3.42 -15.47
C ILE A 66 -6.22 4.79 -16.16
N LYS A 67 -6.64 4.85 -17.41
CA LYS A 67 -6.74 6.08 -18.19
C LYS A 67 -8.20 6.29 -18.55
N THR A 68 -8.83 7.28 -17.97
CA THR A 68 -10.28 7.54 -18.13
C THR A 68 -10.68 7.78 -19.57
N ALA A 69 -9.79 8.31 -20.40
CA ALA A 69 -10.03 8.50 -21.82
C ALA A 69 -10.01 7.19 -22.65
N GLU A 70 -9.53 6.09 -22.09
CA GLU A 70 -9.40 4.78 -22.73
C GLU A 70 -10.36 3.74 -22.13
N THR A 71 -11.17 4.10 -21.11
CA THR A 71 -12.16 3.21 -20.50
C THR A 71 -13.38 3.06 -21.42
N VAL A 72 -14.08 1.94 -21.27
CA VAL A 72 -15.34 1.67 -21.98
C VAL A 72 -16.49 1.77 -20.99
N ILE A 73 -17.42 2.68 -21.27
CA ILE A 73 -18.66 2.78 -20.49
C ILE A 73 -19.55 1.60 -20.87
N ASP A 74 -19.89 0.78 -19.89
CA ASP A 74 -20.86 -0.29 -20.06
C ASP A 74 -22.10 0.01 -19.21
N ALA A 75 -23.20 0.30 -19.89
CA ALA A 75 -24.47 0.60 -19.25
C ALA A 75 -25.12 -0.64 -18.58
N ASP A 76 -24.71 -1.83 -19.00
CA ASP A 76 -25.21 -3.11 -18.47
C ASP A 76 -24.35 -3.58 -17.26
N THR A 77 -23.20 -2.93 -17.00
CA THR A 77 -22.39 -3.21 -15.82
C THR A 77 -23.20 -2.89 -14.55
N GLY A 78 -23.51 -3.92 -13.80
CA GLY A 78 -24.33 -3.84 -12.59
C GLY A 78 -23.66 -2.98 -11.51
N LYS A 79 -24.48 -2.37 -10.66
CA LYS A 79 -23.95 -1.69 -9.48
C LYS A 79 -23.33 -2.70 -8.54
N LEU A 80 -22.13 -2.40 -8.03
CA LEU A 80 -21.51 -3.18 -6.97
C LEU A 80 -22.41 -3.12 -5.71
N GLN A 81 -23.07 -4.24 -5.41
CA GLN A 81 -23.96 -4.32 -4.25
C GLN A 81 -23.16 -4.78 -3.04
N MET A 82 -23.02 -3.91 -2.06
CA MET A 82 -22.35 -4.21 -0.80
C MET A 82 -23.37 -4.47 0.30
N LYS A 83 -23.17 -5.55 1.06
CA LYS A 83 -24.06 -5.92 2.14
C LYS A 83 -23.29 -6.04 3.45
N ASN A 84 -23.87 -5.49 4.54
CA ASN A 84 -23.34 -5.51 5.91
C ASN A 84 -21.98 -4.77 6.06
N TYR A 85 -21.64 -3.85 5.16
CA TYR A 85 -20.46 -3.01 5.28
C TYR A 85 -20.63 -1.94 6.36
N ASP A 86 -21.89 -1.57 6.66
CA ASP A 86 -22.33 -0.70 7.73
C ASP A 86 -22.33 -1.39 9.11
N VAL A 87 -22.24 -2.73 9.14
CA VAL A 87 -22.23 -3.50 10.39
C VAL A 87 -20.82 -3.51 10.97
N PRO A 88 -20.62 -3.00 12.20
CA PRO A 88 -19.31 -2.95 12.81
C PRO A 88 -18.62 -4.32 12.91
N ILE A 89 -17.34 -4.37 12.61
CA ILE A 89 -16.46 -5.50 12.93
C ILE A 89 -16.03 -5.32 14.39
N THR A 90 -16.66 -6.07 15.28
CA THR A 90 -16.40 -5.96 16.73
C THR A 90 -15.22 -6.83 17.19
N LYS A 91 -14.75 -7.72 16.33
CA LYS A 91 -13.60 -8.61 16.58
C LYS A 91 -12.81 -8.76 15.29
N ALA A 92 -11.58 -8.31 15.28
CA ALA A 92 -10.63 -8.52 14.19
C ALA A 92 -9.20 -8.58 14.74
N THR A 93 -8.34 -9.28 14.03
CA THR A 93 -6.88 -9.20 14.24
C THR A 93 -6.27 -8.33 13.16
N ILE A 94 -5.34 -7.48 13.56
CA ILE A 94 -4.41 -6.81 12.66
C ILE A 94 -3.02 -7.41 12.82
N VAL A 95 -2.33 -7.64 11.71
CA VAL A 95 -0.96 -8.17 11.67
C VAL A 95 -0.09 -7.31 10.77
N ASN A 96 1.12 -7.01 11.20
CA ASN A 96 2.19 -6.58 10.33
C ASN A 96 2.83 -7.84 9.73
N ASN A 97 2.53 -8.15 8.48
CA ASN A 97 3.06 -9.36 7.81
C ASN A 97 4.43 -9.12 7.13
N GLY A 98 5.05 -7.95 7.36
CA GLY A 98 6.32 -7.53 6.74
C GLY A 98 6.14 -6.90 5.35
N HIS A 99 4.93 -6.96 4.78
CA HIS A 99 4.60 -6.43 3.46
C HIS A 99 3.42 -5.44 3.52
N SER A 100 2.57 -5.56 4.53
CA SER A 100 1.43 -4.69 4.78
C SER A 100 0.94 -4.85 6.23
N ALA A 101 0.09 -3.92 6.67
CA ALA A 101 -0.81 -4.11 7.80
C ALA A 101 -2.10 -4.74 7.29
N GLN A 102 -2.40 -5.96 7.74
CA GLN A 102 -3.56 -6.74 7.28
C GLN A 102 -4.54 -6.99 8.41
N ILE A 103 -5.82 -6.72 8.16
CA ILE A 103 -6.92 -6.91 9.10
C ILE A 103 -7.78 -8.07 8.64
N THR A 104 -8.02 -9.01 9.55
CA THR A 104 -8.88 -10.18 9.31
C THR A 104 -10.00 -10.20 10.35
N PRO A 105 -11.27 -10.13 9.92
CA PRO A 105 -12.41 -10.22 10.85
C PRO A 105 -12.47 -11.60 11.51
N LYS A 106 -12.93 -11.62 12.76
CA LYS A 106 -13.12 -12.85 13.56
C LYS A 106 -14.58 -13.01 14.03
N ASP A 107 -15.45 -12.09 13.64
CA ASP A 107 -16.88 -12.18 13.89
C ASP A 107 -17.57 -13.07 12.84
N ASP A 108 -18.80 -13.49 13.12
CA ASP A 108 -19.59 -14.36 12.23
C ASP A 108 -20.44 -13.58 11.21
N VAL A 109 -20.19 -12.28 11.04
CA VAL A 109 -20.96 -11.44 10.11
C VAL A 109 -20.43 -11.59 8.69
N ALA A 110 -21.22 -12.17 7.81
CA ALA A 110 -20.89 -12.23 6.40
C ALA A 110 -21.07 -10.84 5.76
N ARG A 111 -19.95 -10.18 5.45
CA ARG A 111 -19.91 -8.95 4.63
C ARG A 111 -19.65 -9.36 3.21
N THR A 112 -20.49 -8.93 2.27
CA THR A 112 -20.43 -9.45 0.91
C THR A 112 -20.52 -8.35 -0.13
N ILE A 113 -19.92 -8.64 -1.29
CA ILE A 113 -20.21 -7.94 -2.53
C ILE A 113 -20.90 -8.90 -3.49
N GLU A 114 -21.82 -8.38 -4.30
CA GLU A 114 -22.46 -9.16 -5.37
C GLU A 114 -22.05 -8.55 -6.71
N VAL A 115 -21.55 -9.41 -7.59
CA VAL A 115 -21.06 -9.06 -8.92
C VAL A 115 -21.65 -10.07 -9.88
N GLU A 116 -22.43 -9.60 -10.88
CA GLU A 116 -23.01 -10.43 -11.92
C GLU A 116 -23.74 -11.69 -11.38
N GLY A 117 -24.44 -11.52 -10.24
CA GLY A 117 -25.15 -12.60 -9.58
C GLY A 117 -24.29 -13.56 -8.76
N SER A 118 -22.98 -13.37 -8.71
CA SER A 118 -22.05 -14.11 -7.86
C SER A 118 -21.79 -13.33 -6.56
N VAL A 119 -21.91 -14.03 -5.44
CA VAL A 119 -21.69 -13.45 -4.10
C VAL A 119 -20.28 -13.79 -3.62
N TYR A 120 -19.51 -12.75 -3.30
CA TYR A 120 -18.17 -12.84 -2.74
C TYR A 120 -18.18 -12.35 -1.30
N THR A 121 -17.59 -13.11 -0.39
CA THR A 121 -17.52 -12.80 1.04
C THR A 121 -16.18 -12.14 1.36
N PHE A 122 -16.22 -11.03 2.10
CA PHE A 122 -15.06 -10.33 2.61
C PHE A 122 -14.19 -11.24 3.48
N GLN A 123 -12.89 -11.26 3.19
CA GLN A 123 -11.89 -12.07 3.88
C GLN A 123 -10.93 -11.24 4.69
N GLN A 124 -10.40 -10.16 4.12
CA GLN A 124 -9.40 -9.32 4.77
C GLN A 124 -9.30 -7.95 4.08
N LEU A 125 -8.73 -6.99 4.80
CA LEU A 125 -8.37 -5.65 4.35
C LEU A 125 -6.88 -5.45 4.56
N HIS A 126 -6.17 -4.92 3.58
CA HIS A 126 -4.77 -4.52 3.71
C HIS A 126 -4.48 -3.25 2.91
N PHE A 127 -3.29 -2.69 3.11
CA PHE A 127 -2.96 -1.37 2.62
C PHE A 127 -1.62 -1.34 1.89
N HIS A 128 -1.53 -0.45 0.89
CA HIS A 128 -0.31 -0.09 0.19
C HIS A 128 -0.08 1.40 0.34
N TRP A 129 1.10 1.80 0.77
CA TRP A 129 1.44 3.22 1.03
C TRP A 129 2.87 3.53 0.65
N GLY A 130 3.15 4.82 0.48
CA GLY A 130 4.44 5.32 0.07
C GLY A 130 5.20 6.05 1.18
N SER A 131 6.49 6.21 0.96
CA SER A 131 7.34 7.09 1.77
C SER A 131 6.97 8.58 1.60
N ARG A 132 6.21 8.93 0.55
CA ARG A 132 5.75 10.27 0.21
C ARG A 132 4.23 10.32 0.12
N TYR A 133 3.66 11.53 0.23
CA TYR A 133 2.21 11.76 0.17
C TYR A 133 1.61 11.65 -1.24
N ASP A 134 2.44 11.68 -2.28
CA ASP A 134 2.05 11.59 -3.69
C ASP A 134 2.38 10.22 -4.32
N GLN A 135 2.79 9.26 -3.49
CA GLN A 135 3.13 7.89 -3.90
C GLN A 135 2.62 6.92 -2.85
N GLY A 136 2.14 5.76 -3.26
CA GLY A 136 1.65 4.74 -2.33
C GLY A 136 0.63 3.81 -2.96
N SER A 137 -0.29 4.34 -3.78
CA SER A 137 -1.26 3.49 -4.44
C SER A 137 -0.58 2.55 -5.44
N GLU A 138 -1.13 1.36 -5.60
CA GLU A 138 -0.69 0.40 -6.60
C GLU A 138 -1.16 0.79 -7.99
N HIS A 139 -2.46 1.05 -8.14
CA HIS A 139 -3.02 1.60 -9.38
C HIS A 139 -2.71 3.09 -9.52
N THR A 140 -2.78 3.56 -10.76
CA THR A 140 -2.80 5.00 -11.06
C THR A 140 -4.06 5.36 -11.83
N LEU A 141 -4.56 6.57 -11.60
CA LEU A 141 -5.67 7.14 -12.34
C LEU A 141 -5.18 8.37 -13.11
N ASP A 142 -5.23 8.32 -14.44
CA ASP A 142 -4.73 9.37 -15.34
C ASP A 142 -3.29 9.81 -15.02
N GLY A 143 -2.44 8.83 -14.67
CA GLY A 143 -1.05 9.04 -14.30
C GLY A 143 -0.81 9.55 -12.88
N LYS A 144 -1.86 9.82 -12.10
CA LYS A 144 -1.76 10.21 -10.69
C LYS A 144 -1.68 8.98 -9.80
N ARG A 145 -0.72 8.98 -8.86
CA ARG A 145 -0.71 8.09 -7.69
C ARG A 145 -1.31 8.80 -6.49
N TYR A 146 -1.79 8.01 -5.54
CA TYR A 146 -2.33 8.48 -4.28
C TYR A 146 -1.43 8.07 -3.12
N ALA A 147 -1.66 8.63 -1.93
CA ALA A 147 -0.83 8.38 -0.76
C ALA A 147 -0.94 6.94 -0.24
N LEU A 148 -2.13 6.35 -0.43
CA LEU A 148 -2.45 5.00 0.01
C LEU A 148 -3.51 4.39 -0.91
N GLU A 149 -3.49 3.06 -1.03
CA GLU A 149 -4.58 2.26 -1.61
C GLU A 149 -4.94 1.14 -0.64
N ALA A 150 -6.23 1.02 -0.35
CA ALA A 150 -6.77 -0.04 0.48
C ALA A 150 -7.40 -1.12 -0.39
N HIS A 151 -7.12 -2.39 -0.09
CA HIS A 151 -7.65 -3.55 -0.80
C HIS A 151 -8.57 -4.37 0.10
N PHE A 152 -9.85 -4.39 -0.26
CA PHE A 152 -10.86 -5.23 0.37
C PHE A 152 -10.96 -6.53 -0.43
N VAL A 153 -10.40 -7.60 0.10
CA VAL A 153 -10.32 -8.89 -0.58
C VAL A 153 -11.52 -9.75 -0.24
N HIS A 154 -12.12 -10.33 -1.26
CA HIS A 154 -13.30 -11.19 -1.14
C HIS A 154 -13.09 -12.49 -1.90
N THR A 155 -13.76 -13.55 -1.45
CA THR A 155 -13.79 -14.83 -2.17
C THR A 155 -15.21 -15.36 -2.29
N ASN A 156 -15.48 -16.05 -3.39
CA ASN A 156 -16.74 -16.79 -3.56
C ASN A 156 -16.59 -18.27 -3.17
N LYS A 157 -17.64 -19.05 -3.33
CA LYS A 157 -17.67 -20.48 -2.99
C LYS A 157 -16.74 -21.33 -3.85
N GLU A 158 -16.41 -20.85 -5.03
CA GLU A 158 -15.50 -21.49 -5.99
C GLU A 158 -14.05 -21.04 -5.76
N ASN A 159 -13.77 -20.24 -4.72
CA ASN A 159 -12.50 -19.61 -4.43
C ASN A 159 -12.02 -18.60 -5.50
N ALA A 160 -12.92 -18.11 -6.34
CA ALA A 160 -12.60 -16.96 -7.18
C ALA A 160 -12.47 -15.72 -6.31
N ILE A 161 -11.56 -14.81 -6.69
CA ILE A 161 -11.18 -13.64 -5.92
C ILE A 161 -11.77 -12.39 -6.58
N ALA A 162 -12.34 -11.51 -5.76
CA ALA A 162 -12.71 -10.15 -6.15
C ALA A 162 -12.10 -9.16 -5.16
N VAL A 163 -11.50 -8.08 -5.67
CA VAL A 163 -10.87 -7.06 -4.84
C VAL A 163 -11.49 -5.70 -5.13
N VAL A 164 -11.89 -5.01 -4.08
CA VAL A 164 -12.29 -3.60 -4.15
C VAL A 164 -11.10 -2.75 -3.72
N GLY A 165 -10.61 -1.90 -4.63
CA GLY A 165 -9.53 -0.96 -4.39
C GLY A 165 -10.08 0.44 -4.12
N VAL A 166 -9.56 1.09 -3.08
CA VAL A 166 -9.94 2.45 -2.68
C VAL A 166 -8.71 3.32 -2.54
N PHE A 167 -8.71 4.45 -3.26
CA PHE A 167 -7.64 5.44 -3.16
C PHE A 167 -7.83 6.38 -1.99
N PHE A 168 -6.72 6.72 -1.33
CA PHE A 168 -6.66 7.73 -0.30
C PHE A 168 -5.63 8.80 -0.62
N GLN A 169 -6.05 10.05 -0.61
CA GLN A 169 -5.14 11.19 -0.66
C GLN A 169 -4.82 11.69 0.74
N SER A 170 -3.62 12.27 0.92
CA SER A 170 -3.27 12.89 2.19
C SER A 170 -4.08 14.15 2.43
N SER A 171 -4.47 14.38 3.67
CA SER A 171 -5.25 15.52 4.14
C SER A 171 -4.71 16.03 5.46
N THR A 172 -5.02 17.27 5.80
CA THR A 172 -4.77 17.80 7.15
C THR A 172 -5.78 17.30 8.17
N HIS A 173 -6.86 16.66 7.74
CA HIS A 173 -7.91 16.11 8.59
C HIS A 173 -7.78 14.59 8.66
N ASN A 174 -7.91 14.05 9.87
CA ASN A 174 -7.93 12.62 10.08
C ASN A 174 -9.21 12.00 9.49
N SER A 175 -9.07 10.77 8.98
CA SER A 175 -10.20 9.92 8.64
C SER A 175 -10.71 9.22 9.90
N GLU A 176 -11.97 9.41 10.24
CA GLU A 176 -12.58 8.73 11.40
C GLU A 176 -12.61 7.22 11.20
N GLY A 177 -12.88 6.74 9.98
CA GLY A 177 -12.87 5.32 9.67
C GLY A 177 -11.50 4.64 9.82
N PHE A 178 -10.40 5.40 9.82
CA PHE A 178 -9.05 4.88 10.04
C PHE A 178 -8.63 4.86 11.53
N GLU A 179 -9.34 5.54 12.42
CA GLU A 179 -8.95 5.62 13.84
C GLU A 179 -8.83 4.25 14.52
N PRO A 180 -9.74 3.26 14.32
CA PRO A 180 -9.60 1.92 14.92
C PRO A 180 -8.33 1.19 14.49
N ILE A 181 -7.80 1.51 13.30
CA ILE A 181 -6.59 0.92 12.74
C ILE A 181 -5.35 1.60 13.36
N VAL A 182 -5.33 2.92 13.31
CA VAL A 182 -4.21 3.74 13.81
C VAL A 182 -3.97 3.51 15.30
N GLU A 183 -5.04 3.36 16.10
CA GLU A 183 -4.99 3.12 17.54
C GLU A 183 -4.09 1.93 17.93
N VAL A 184 -3.89 0.98 17.04
CA VAL A 184 -3.18 -0.28 17.34
C VAL A 184 -1.88 -0.45 16.52
N LEU A 185 -1.54 0.45 15.60
CA LEU A 185 -0.32 0.30 14.78
C LEU A 185 0.95 0.27 15.62
N SER A 186 1.01 1.03 16.72
CA SER A 186 2.15 1.02 17.64
C SER A 186 2.33 -0.30 18.39
N ASP A 187 1.32 -1.16 18.41
CA ASP A 187 1.39 -2.49 19.02
C ASP A 187 1.96 -3.55 18.06
N ILE A 188 2.07 -3.22 16.75
CA ILE A 188 2.54 -4.14 15.70
C ILE A 188 3.71 -3.57 14.89
N PRO A 189 4.73 -2.96 15.51
CA PRO A 189 5.77 -2.26 14.78
C PRO A 189 6.61 -3.16 13.88
N PHE A 190 6.78 -4.44 14.20
CA PHE A 190 7.68 -5.35 13.50
C PHE A 190 6.93 -6.44 12.74
N LYS A 191 7.57 -6.99 11.73
CA LYS A 191 7.06 -8.17 11.01
C LYS A 191 6.71 -9.30 11.98
N ASN A 192 5.53 -9.90 11.76
CA ASN A 192 4.89 -10.93 12.54
C ASN A 192 4.28 -10.45 13.88
N ASP A 193 4.40 -9.17 14.22
CA ASP A 193 3.62 -8.63 15.32
C ASP A 193 2.13 -8.59 14.93
N PHE A 194 1.27 -8.91 15.90
CA PHE A 194 -0.17 -8.85 15.72
C PHE A 194 -0.88 -8.47 17.02
N THR A 195 -2.05 -7.89 16.88
CA THR A 195 -2.95 -7.58 18.00
C THR A 195 -4.41 -7.63 17.54
N ASP A 196 -5.34 -7.63 18.46
CA ASP A 196 -6.75 -7.45 18.14
C ASP A 196 -7.08 -5.94 18.10
N LEU A 197 -8.03 -5.53 17.25
CA LEU A 197 -8.53 -4.17 17.26
C LEU A 197 -9.16 -3.87 18.61
N LYS A 198 -8.97 -2.63 19.11
CA LYS A 198 -9.49 -2.15 20.40
C LYS A 198 -10.86 -1.50 20.24
N SER A 199 -11.12 -0.98 19.06
CA SER A 199 -12.36 -0.30 18.69
C SER A 199 -13.02 -0.98 17.50
N ASP A 200 -14.31 -0.82 17.34
CA ASP A 200 -15.08 -1.36 16.23
C ASP A 200 -14.64 -0.73 14.91
N LEU A 201 -14.51 -1.54 13.86
CA LEU A 201 -14.19 -1.09 12.51
C LEU A 201 -15.41 -1.22 11.60
N VAL A 202 -15.82 -0.12 10.97
CA VAL A 202 -16.91 -0.09 10.00
C VAL A 202 -16.33 0.05 8.60
N LEU A 203 -16.50 -0.99 7.75
CA LEU A 203 -15.90 -0.98 6.42
C LEU A 203 -16.45 0.14 5.53
N GLU A 204 -17.74 0.49 5.68
CA GLU A 204 -18.38 1.56 4.92
C GLU A 204 -17.71 2.93 5.14
N GLU A 205 -17.16 3.19 6.33
CA GLU A 205 -16.46 4.43 6.64
C GLU A 205 -15.11 4.60 5.91
N LEU A 206 -14.61 3.52 5.31
CA LEU A 206 -13.41 3.51 4.48
C LEU A 206 -13.74 3.60 2.98
N LEU A 207 -15.01 3.75 2.61
CA LEU A 207 -15.47 3.80 1.24
C LEU A 207 -15.94 5.21 0.86
N PRO A 208 -15.83 5.61 -0.42
CA PRO A 208 -16.43 6.85 -0.89
C PRO A 208 -17.96 6.77 -0.82
N SER A 209 -18.61 7.93 -0.79
CA SER A 209 -20.06 8.06 -0.66
C SER A 209 -20.88 7.37 -1.76
N ASN A 210 -20.27 7.11 -2.91
CA ASN A 210 -20.87 6.34 -4.01
C ASN A 210 -20.00 5.14 -4.38
N PRO A 211 -20.02 4.04 -3.62
CA PRO A 211 -19.19 2.88 -3.91
C PRO A 211 -19.65 2.07 -5.13
N SER A 212 -20.80 2.42 -5.72
CA SER A 212 -21.27 1.81 -6.97
C SER A 212 -20.59 2.40 -8.22
N ASP A 213 -19.74 3.39 -8.07
CA ASP A 213 -19.05 4.08 -9.16
C ASP A 213 -17.59 3.63 -9.21
N TYR A 214 -17.26 2.76 -10.17
CA TYR A 214 -15.97 2.07 -10.22
C TYR A 214 -15.44 1.86 -11.64
N TYR A 215 -14.14 1.53 -11.70
CA TYR A 215 -13.47 0.91 -12.84
C TYR A 215 -13.32 -0.58 -12.57
N HIS A 216 -13.59 -1.40 -13.57
CA HIS A 216 -13.48 -2.85 -13.49
C HIS A 216 -12.55 -3.40 -14.57
N TYR A 217 -11.73 -4.40 -14.19
CA TYR A 217 -10.93 -5.18 -15.11
C TYR A 217 -10.55 -6.53 -14.49
N ASP A 218 -10.23 -7.51 -15.32
CA ASP A 218 -9.68 -8.79 -14.87
C ASP A 218 -8.16 -8.69 -14.75
N GLY A 219 -7.64 -9.05 -13.60
CA GLY A 219 -6.22 -8.92 -13.28
C GLY A 219 -5.69 -10.07 -12.45
N SER A 220 -4.73 -9.75 -11.59
CA SER A 220 -4.02 -10.72 -10.74
C SER A 220 -3.93 -10.25 -9.28
N LEU A 221 -3.41 -11.11 -8.42
CA LEU A 221 -2.82 -10.67 -7.16
C LEU A 221 -1.62 -9.77 -7.44
N THR A 222 -1.41 -8.75 -6.62
CA THR A 222 -0.30 -7.79 -6.74
C THR A 222 0.94 -8.19 -5.93
N THR A 223 0.89 -9.33 -5.26
CA THR A 223 2.00 -9.92 -4.50
C THR A 223 2.42 -11.27 -5.12
N PRO A 224 3.63 -11.77 -4.83
CA PRO A 224 4.10 -13.07 -5.29
C PRO A 224 3.11 -14.21 -5.07
N GLY A 225 3.07 -15.08 -6.04
CA GLY A 225 1.98 -15.89 -6.50
C GLY A 225 1.41 -15.27 -7.76
N CYS A 226 1.11 -13.96 -7.77
CA CYS A 226 0.65 -13.18 -8.92
C CYS A 226 -0.47 -13.87 -9.72
N ASN A 227 -1.26 -14.74 -9.06
CA ASN A 227 -2.28 -15.55 -9.71
C ASN A 227 -3.30 -14.67 -10.42
N GLU A 228 -3.54 -14.96 -11.68
CA GLU A 228 -4.53 -14.27 -12.53
C GLU A 228 -5.96 -14.75 -12.24
N GLY A 229 -6.95 -14.05 -12.79
CA GLY A 229 -8.37 -14.34 -12.57
C GLY A 229 -8.95 -13.62 -11.35
N VAL A 230 -8.35 -12.50 -10.96
CA VAL A 230 -8.87 -11.59 -9.92
C VAL A 230 -9.74 -10.52 -10.57
N ALA A 231 -11.00 -10.43 -10.15
CA ALA A 231 -11.91 -9.35 -10.55
C ALA A 231 -11.61 -8.10 -9.73
N TRP A 232 -11.13 -7.03 -10.38
CA TRP A 232 -10.79 -5.76 -9.75
C TRP A 232 -11.89 -4.73 -9.91
N PHE A 233 -12.26 -4.08 -8.80
CA PHE A 233 -13.21 -2.97 -8.73
C PHE A 233 -12.52 -1.79 -8.06
N ILE A 234 -12.01 -0.83 -8.85
CA ILE A 234 -11.35 0.37 -8.33
C ILE A 234 -12.38 1.47 -8.21
N LEU A 235 -12.71 1.87 -6.99
CA LEU A 235 -13.72 2.90 -6.76
C LEU A 235 -13.24 4.26 -7.28
N LYS A 236 -14.11 5.00 -7.99
CA LYS A 236 -13.77 6.29 -8.60
C LYS A 236 -13.58 7.39 -7.55
N GLY A 237 -14.32 7.32 -6.45
CA GLY A 237 -14.19 8.28 -5.35
C GLY A 237 -12.86 8.11 -4.60
N VAL A 238 -12.22 9.24 -4.30
CA VAL A 238 -10.97 9.26 -3.53
C VAL A 238 -11.30 9.68 -2.10
N MET A 239 -10.85 8.87 -1.13
CA MET A 239 -10.99 9.14 0.29
C MET A 239 -9.86 10.06 0.78
N GLU A 240 -10.04 10.63 1.96
CA GLU A 240 -9.00 11.41 2.64
C GLU A 240 -8.45 10.64 3.84
N MET A 241 -7.15 10.80 4.10
CA MET A 241 -6.46 10.26 5.26
C MET A 241 -5.50 11.30 5.83
N GLY A 242 -5.49 11.46 7.14
CA GLY A 242 -4.64 12.43 7.81
C GLY A 242 -3.15 12.13 7.61
N GLU A 243 -2.33 13.18 7.45
CA GLU A 243 -0.88 13.04 7.32
C GLU A 243 -0.26 12.33 8.54
N GLN A 244 -0.83 12.55 9.75
CA GLN A 244 -0.39 11.86 10.95
C GLN A 244 -0.74 10.38 10.94
N GLN A 245 -1.93 10.00 10.45
CA GLN A 245 -2.34 8.61 10.30
C GLN A 245 -1.44 7.88 9.29
N LEU A 246 -1.07 8.53 8.19
CA LEU A 246 -0.09 8.02 7.23
C LEU A 246 1.31 7.87 7.86
N ALA A 247 1.70 8.77 8.76
CA ALA A 247 2.98 8.67 9.46
C ALA A 247 3.04 7.43 10.36
N GLU A 248 1.95 7.07 11.04
CA GLU A 248 1.87 5.85 11.88
C GLU A 248 2.08 4.58 11.04
N LEU A 249 1.51 4.50 9.84
CA LEU A 249 1.76 3.39 8.91
C LEU A 249 3.24 3.32 8.49
N ARG A 250 3.88 4.47 8.25
CA ARG A 250 5.29 4.57 7.88
C ARG A 250 6.23 4.23 9.02
N ASP A 251 5.75 4.18 10.26
CA ASP A 251 6.53 3.79 11.42
C ASP A 251 6.66 2.28 11.58
N LEU A 252 5.89 1.49 10.83
CA LEU A 252 6.04 0.06 10.77
C LEU A 252 7.37 -0.35 10.11
N TYR A 253 7.85 -1.54 10.45
CA TYR A 253 9.06 -2.16 9.90
C TYR A 253 8.72 -3.40 9.09
N SER A 254 9.46 -3.64 8.02
CA SER A 254 9.33 -4.84 7.18
C SER A 254 10.05 -6.06 7.73
N THR A 255 10.82 -5.89 8.82
CA THR A 255 11.67 -6.92 9.43
C THR A 255 11.18 -7.27 10.83
N THR A 256 11.64 -8.42 11.36
CA THR A 256 11.40 -8.85 12.73
C THR A 256 12.26 -8.06 13.72
N LYS A 257 11.83 -8.03 14.98
CA LYS A 257 12.49 -7.24 16.06
C LYS A 257 13.93 -7.67 16.38
N ASP A 258 14.27 -8.91 16.10
CA ASP A 258 15.60 -9.50 16.37
C ASP A 258 16.64 -9.17 15.30
N LYS A 259 16.24 -8.59 14.18
CA LYS A 259 17.13 -8.14 13.12
C LYS A 259 17.54 -6.68 13.31
N ASP A 260 18.63 -6.27 12.66
CA ASP A 260 18.98 -4.85 12.58
C ASP A 260 17.96 -4.14 11.69
N TYR A 261 16.97 -3.54 12.34
CA TYR A 261 15.84 -2.88 11.70
C TYR A 261 16.06 -1.40 11.42
N ALA A 262 17.23 -0.85 11.78
CA ALA A 262 17.53 0.55 11.55
C ALA A 262 17.48 0.87 10.05
N GLY A 263 16.42 1.53 9.62
CA GLY A 263 16.19 1.91 8.21
C GLY A 263 15.25 0.98 7.43
N CYS A 264 14.81 -0.16 7.97
CA CYS A 264 13.90 -1.09 7.31
C CYS A 264 12.42 -0.73 7.54
N LYS A 265 12.07 0.53 7.30
CA LYS A 265 10.66 0.97 7.37
C LYS A 265 9.84 0.30 6.27
N LEU A 266 8.64 -0.14 6.63
CA LEU A 266 7.65 -0.65 5.69
C LEU A 266 7.02 0.53 4.96
N THR A 267 7.60 0.90 3.84
CA THR A 267 7.14 1.97 2.95
C THR A 267 7.34 1.56 1.51
N ASP A 268 6.66 2.24 0.58
CA ASP A 268 6.73 1.96 -0.85
C ASP A 268 6.40 0.48 -1.15
N ASN A 269 5.43 -0.08 -0.40
CA ASN A 269 4.99 -1.47 -0.45
C ASN A 269 3.95 -1.68 -1.57
N TYR A 270 4.25 -1.23 -2.77
CA TYR A 270 3.41 -1.38 -3.95
C TYR A 270 4.21 -1.95 -5.12
N ARG A 271 3.54 -2.80 -5.90
CA ARG A 271 4.10 -3.36 -7.13
C ARG A 271 4.14 -2.29 -8.23
N PRO A 272 5.18 -2.26 -9.10
CA PRO A 272 5.15 -1.44 -10.32
C PRO A 272 3.96 -1.77 -11.21
N LEU A 273 3.50 -0.77 -11.98
CA LEU A 273 2.43 -0.94 -12.96
C LEU A 273 2.77 -2.02 -13.98
N GLN A 274 1.78 -2.82 -14.31
CA GLN A 274 1.86 -3.88 -15.29
C GLN A 274 1.19 -3.46 -16.61
N PRO A 275 1.62 -4.00 -17.75
CA PRO A 275 1.01 -3.71 -19.03
C PRO A 275 -0.48 -4.09 -19.05
N LEU A 276 -1.32 -3.23 -19.59
CA LEU A 276 -2.74 -3.54 -19.78
C LEU A 276 -2.95 -4.65 -20.81
N ASN A 277 -2.04 -4.74 -21.81
CA ASN A 277 -2.14 -5.66 -22.93
C ASN A 277 -3.50 -5.53 -23.65
N ASP A 278 -4.14 -6.63 -24.00
CA ASP A 278 -5.42 -6.66 -24.73
C ASP A 278 -6.66 -6.48 -23.81
N ARG A 279 -6.45 -6.22 -22.51
CA ARG A 279 -7.55 -6.02 -21.55
C ARG A 279 -8.21 -4.66 -21.75
N VAL A 280 -9.49 -4.64 -21.47
CA VAL A 280 -10.31 -3.43 -21.46
C VAL A 280 -10.64 -3.07 -19.99
N VAL A 281 -10.53 -1.79 -19.66
CA VAL A 281 -11.05 -1.27 -18.40
C VAL A 281 -12.47 -0.79 -18.65
N ILE A 282 -13.41 -1.40 -17.97
CA ILE A 282 -14.83 -1.01 -17.99
C ILE A 282 -15.06 0.03 -16.91
N GLU A 283 -15.89 1.02 -17.18
CA GLU A 283 -16.36 1.93 -16.15
C GLU A 283 -17.88 1.94 -16.08
N THR A 284 -18.39 2.09 -14.86
CA THR A 284 -19.83 2.27 -14.63
C THR A 284 -20.31 3.58 -15.22
N SER A 285 -21.48 3.54 -15.85
CA SER A 285 -22.20 4.77 -16.24
C SER A 285 -22.75 5.48 -15.00
N ASN A 286 -22.53 6.79 -14.92
CA ASN A 286 -23.09 7.66 -13.87
C ASN A 286 -24.62 7.72 -13.92
#